data_890f9baf381e6135ef0546fa63621d03
#
_entry.id   890f9baf381e6135ef0546fa63621d03
#
_cell.length_a   1.000
_cell.length_b   1.000
_cell.length_c   1.000
_cell.angle_alpha   90.00
_cell.angle_beta   90.00
_cell.angle_gamma   90.00
#
_symmetry.space_group_name_H-M   'P 1'
#
loop_
_entity.id
_entity.type
_entity.pdbx_description
1 polymer ?
#
loop_
_entity_poly.entity_id
_entity_poly.type
_entity_poly.pdbx_seq_one_letter_code
_entity_poly.pdbx_strand_id
1 'polypeptide(L)'
;MKSYAYLTAQKLDADYSAVSYSGYGVLSGYTSGDINTDSLIPDCYGLIGKLPDYAKPWDFDTHSYDVVVVNLGTNDSSYVSKDAEARTRALISA
;
A
#
# COMPACT_ATOMS: atom_id res chain seq x y z
N MET A 1 -13.84 12.18 -1.87
CA MET A 1 -14.52 11.05 -1.20
C MET A 1 -13.90 10.82 0.17
N LYS A 2 -14.72 10.66 1.18
CA LYS A 2 -14.24 10.43 2.55
C LYS A 2 -14.09 8.94 2.80
N SER A 3 -12.83 8.46 2.87
CA SER A 3 -12.55 7.05 3.17
C SER A 3 -12.80 6.71 4.65
N TYR A 4 -12.84 5.41 4.95
CA TYR A 4 -12.95 4.96 6.34
C TYR A 4 -11.78 5.47 7.20
N ALA A 5 -10.58 5.52 6.64
CA ALA A 5 -9.40 5.99 7.35
C ALA A 5 -9.52 7.47 7.72
N TYR A 6 -9.96 8.29 6.77
CA TYR A 6 -10.21 9.72 7.02
C TYR A 6 -11.31 9.91 8.08
N LEU A 7 -12.43 9.19 7.96
CA LEU A 7 -13.55 9.29 8.90
C LEU A 7 -13.16 8.85 10.31
N THR A 8 -12.34 7.80 10.42
CA THR A 8 -11.82 7.33 11.71
C THR A 8 -10.92 8.39 12.36
N ALA A 9 -10.01 8.96 11.60
CA ALA A 9 -9.14 10.03 12.11
C ALA A 9 -9.95 11.24 12.55
N GLN A 10 -10.97 11.61 11.82
CA GLN A 10 -11.87 12.71 12.17
C GLN A 10 -12.61 12.44 13.50
N LYS A 11 -13.10 11.21 13.69
CA LYS A 11 -13.78 10.82 14.94
C LYS A 11 -12.85 10.83 16.14
N LEU A 12 -11.59 10.51 15.96
CA LEU A 12 -10.57 10.48 17.01
C LEU A 12 -9.88 11.83 17.21
N ASP A 13 -10.26 12.84 16.43
CA ASP A 13 -9.58 14.14 16.40
C ASP A 13 -8.06 13.98 16.22
N ALA A 14 -7.68 13.12 15.29
CA ALA A 14 -6.30 12.75 15.01
C ALA A 14 -5.82 13.33 13.69
N ASP A 15 -4.54 13.67 13.64
CA ASP A 15 -3.88 13.95 12.37
C ASP A 15 -3.79 12.66 11.53
N TYR A 16 -3.76 12.84 10.22
CA TYR A 16 -3.93 11.75 9.30
C TYR A 16 -2.95 11.88 8.13
N SER A 17 -2.24 10.79 7.86
CA SER A 17 -1.35 10.67 6.71
C SER A 17 -1.64 9.35 6.00
N ALA A 18 -1.75 9.38 4.68
CA ALA A 18 -2.08 8.20 3.89
C ALA A 18 -1.05 7.95 2.79
N VAL A 19 -0.70 6.66 2.62
CA VAL A 19 -0.01 6.16 1.44
C VAL A 19 -0.99 5.22 0.74
N SER A 20 -1.58 5.69 -0.33
CA SER A 20 -2.66 4.97 -1.00
C SER A 20 -2.68 5.25 -2.49
N TYR A 21 -2.61 4.20 -3.28
CA TYR A 21 -2.67 4.27 -4.74
C TYR A 21 -3.59 3.18 -5.26
N SER A 22 -4.43 3.53 -6.24
CA SER A 22 -5.36 2.58 -6.84
C SER A 22 -4.62 1.43 -7.53
N GLY A 23 -5.07 0.20 -7.29
CA GLY A 23 -4.51 -0.99 -7.92
C GLY A 23 -3.19 -1.48 -7.34
N TYR A 24 -2.66 -0.85 -6.30
CA TYR A 24 -1.37 -1.24 -5.72
C TYR A 24 -1.50 -2.42 -4.77
N GLY A 25 -0.44 -3.23 -4.69
CA GLY A 25 -0.32 -4.36 -3.79
C GLY A 25 1.03 -4.41 -3.07
N VAL A 26 1.30 -5.50 -2.39
CA VAL A 26 2.57 -5.78 -1.70
C VAL A 26 3.51 -6.58 -2.58
N LEU A 27 3.05 -7.71 -3.08
CA LEU A 27 3.78 -8.58 -4.01
C LEU A 27 3.41 -8.28 -5.46
N SER A 28 2.13 -8.03 -5.71
CA SER A 28 1.61 -7.74 -7.05
C SER A 28 0.51 -6.69 -6.97
N GLY A 29 0.57 -5.70 -7.84
CA GLY A 29 -0.58 -4.87 -8.13
C GLY A 29 -1.68 -5.67 -8.82
N TYR A 30 -2.82 -5.04 -9.06
CA TYR A 30 -3.93 -5.69 -9.76
C TYR A 30 -3.45 -6.26 -11.10
N THR A 31 -3.82 -7.51 -11.36
CA THR A 31 -3.47 -8.19 -12.61
C THR A 31 -4.53 -9.22 -13.00
N SER A 32 -4.64 -9.50 -14.29
CA SER A 32 -5.46 -10.59 -14.82
C SER A 32 -4.65 -11.84 -15.17
N GLY A 33 -3.33 -11.84 -14.95
CA GLY A 33 -2.45 -12.93 -15.31
C GLY A 33 -1.16 -12.95 -14.51
N ASP A 34 -0.08 -12.47 -15.11
CA ASP A 34 1.26 -12.48 -14.51
C ASP A 34 1.40 -11.40 -13.43
N ILE A 35 2.45 -11.53 -12.61
CA ILE A 35 2.74 -10.58 -11.55
C ILE A 35 2.89 -9.15 -12.10
N ASN A 36 2.26 -8.18 -11.42
CA ASN A 36 2.40 -6.76 -11.71
C ASN A 36 3.34 -6.12 -10.68
N THR A 37 4.59 -5.91 -11.07
CA THR A 37 5.62 -5.31 -10.22
C THR A 37 5.73 -3.79 -10.36
N ASP A 38 4.90 -3.17 -11.22
CA ASP A 38 4.92 -1.72 -11.44
C ASP A 38 4.09 -0.96 -10.40
N SER A 39 3.24 -1.66 -9.67
CA SER A 39 2.25 -1.07 -8.75
C SER A 39 2.36 -1.68 -7.36
N LEU A 40 3.49 -1.44 -6.70
CA LEU A 40 3.79 -2.00 -5.37
C LEU A 40 3.96 -0.90 -4.32
N ILE A 41 3.27 -1.03 -3.20
CA ILE A 41 3.39 -0.10 -2.06
C ILE A 41 4.81 -0.09 -1.48
N PRO A 42 5.51 -1.23 -1.31
CA PRO A 42 6.87 -1.21 -0.80
C PRO A 42 7.84 -0.32 -1.58
N ASP A 43 7.62 -0.18 -2.89
CA ASP A 43 8.50 0.64 -3.75
C ASP A 43 8.31 2.14 -3.53
N CYS A 44 7.18 2.57 -2.98
CA CYS A 44 6.85 3.99 -2.82
C CYS A 44 6.54 4.41 -1.38
N TYR A 45 6.45 3.46 -0.45
CA TYR A 45 6.06 3.76 0.94
C TYR A 45 7.01 4.75 1.60
N GLY A 46 8.31 4.65 1.35
CA GLY A 46 9.32 5.54 1.92
C GLY A 46 9.46 6.88 1.20
N LEU A 47 8.62 7.18 0.23
CA LEU A 47 8.71 8.39 -0.59
C LEU A 47 7.57 9.36 -0.29
N ILE A 48 7.80 10.64 -0.57
CA ILE A 48 6.75 11.67 -0.49
C ILE A 48 5.63 11.37 -1.50
N GLY A 49 6.02 10.92 -2.69
CA GLY A 49 5.08 10.52 -3.72
C GLY A 49 5.78 9.69 -4.80
N LYS A 50 5.00 9.12 -5.73
CA LYS A 50 5.55 8.25 -6.77
C LYS A 50 5.95 8.96 -8.05
N LEU A 51 5.42 10.16 -8.29
CA LEU A 51 5.79 10.93 -9.47
C LEU A 51 7.25 11.40 -9.35
N PRO A 52 7.99 11.56 -10.47
CA PRO A 52 9.43 11.87 -10.41
C PRO A 52 9.76 13.11 -9.56
N ASP A 53 8.95 14.16 -9.63
CA ASP A 53 9.19 15.38 -8.86
C ASP A 53 8.96 15.19 -7.35
N TYR A 54 8.22 14.14 -6.95
CA TYR A 54 7.89 13.83 -5.56
C TYR A 54 8.51 12.52 -5.08
N ALA A 55 9.31 11.84 -5.91
CA ALA A 55 9.98 10.59 -5.56
C ALA A 55 11.21 10.85 -4.68
N LYS A 56 11.01 11.56 -3.57
CA LYS A 56 12.03 11.92 -2.59
C LYS A 56 11.74 11.22 -1.27
N PRO A 57 12.78 10.86 -0.48
CA PRO A 57 12.59 10.21 0.79
C PRO A 57 11.66 11.00 1.71
N TRP A 58 10.71 10.29 2.34
CA TRP A 58 9.87 10.84 3.40
C TRP A 58 10.69 10.89 4.69
N ASP A 59 10.59 11.99 5.42
CA ASP A 59 11.29 12.14 6.69
C ASP A 59 10.46 11.55 7.83
N PHE A 60 10.72 10.28 8.16
CA PHE A 60 10.05 9.60 9.26
C PHE A 60 10.49 10.11 10.63
N ASP A 61 11.65 10.75 10.74
CA ASP A 61 12.18 11.23 12.02
C ASP A 61 11.42 12.45 12.55
N THR A 62 10.92 13.31 11.64
CA THR A 62 10.13 14.48 12.02
C THR A 62 8.62 14.19 12.05
N HIS A 63 8.20 13.02 11.61
CA HIS A 63 6.80 12.59 11.54
C HIS A 63 6.62 11.29 12.30
N SER A 64 6.40 11.40 13.62
CA SER A 64 6.12 10.23 14.44
C SER A 64 4.61 9.94 14.48
N TYR A 65 4.28 8.66 14.46
CA TYR A 65 2.88 8.21 14.43
C TYR A 65 2.57 7.39 15.68
N ASP A 66 1.41 7.63 16.27
CA ASP A 66 0.93 6.83 17.41
C ASP A 66 0.36 5.50 16.96
N VAL A 67 -0.29 5.49 15.77
CA VAL A 67 -0.93 4.31 15.21
C VAL A 67 -0.63 4.23 13.71
N VAL A 68 -0.26 3.04 13.26
CA VAL A 68 -0.09 2.73 11.84
C VAL A 68 -1.09 1.64 11.46
N VAL A 69 -1.89 1.89 10.44
CA VAL A 69 -2.86 0.93 9.91
C VAL A 69 -2.39 0.45 8.54
N VAL A 70 -2.22 -0.86 8.39
CA VAL A 70 -1.87 -1.49 7.12
C VAL A 70 -3.07 -2.28 6.61
N ASN A 71 -3.59 -1.89 5.47
CA ASN A 71 -4.71 -2.58 4.81
C ASN A 71 -4.32 -2.82 3.35
N LEU A 72 -3.65 -3.93 3.12
CA LEU A 72 -3.12 -4.35 1.83
C LEU A 72 -3.52 -5.80 1.55
N GLY A 73 -3.34 -6.24 0.30
CA GLY A 73 -3.59 -7.61 -0.11
C GLY A 73 -4.75 -7.78 -1.08
N THR A 74 -5.66 -6.81 -1.16
CA THR A 74 -6.80 -6.89 -2.05
C THR A 74 -6.37 -7.04 -3.52
N ASN A 75 -5.41 -6.25 -3.96
CA ASN A 75 -4.92 -6.34 -5.34
C ASN A 75 -4.01 -7.55 -5.53
N ASP A 76 -3.26 -7.93 -4.51
CA ASP A 76 -2.48 -9.17 -4.51
C ASP A 76 -3.35 -10.40 -4.75
N SER A 77 -4.58 -10.40 -4.26
CA SER A 77 -5.51 -11.52 -4.44
C SER A 77 -5.80 -11.81 -5.90
N SER A 78 -5.77 -10.81 -6.77
CA SER A 78 -5.94 -10.99 -8.21
C SER A 78 -4.83 -11.85 -8.81
N TYR A 79 -3.61 -11.73 -8.32
CA TYR A 79 -2.47 -12.53 -8.72
C TYR A 79 -2.50 -13.92 -8.08
N VAL A 80 -2.76 -13.99 -6.78
CA VAL A 80 -2.76 -15.24 -5.99
C VAL A 80 -3.82 -16.21 -6.49
N SER A 81 -4.99 -15.71 -6.92
CA SER A 81 -6.10 -16.55 -7.36
C SER A 81 -5.79 -17.43 -8.59
N LYS A 82 -4.73 -17.14 -9.33
CA LYS A 82 -4.33 -17.91 -10.51
C LYS A 82 -3.53 -19.17 -10.17
N ASP A 83 -2.81 -19.15 -9.06
CA ASP A 83 -2.09 -20.31 -8.51
C ASP A 83 -2.01 -20.09 -7.00
N ALA A 84 -3.05 -20.54 -6.30
CA ALA A 84 -3.27 -20.18 -4.90
C ALA A 84 -2.16 -20.69 -3.98
N GLU A 85 -1.59 -21.86 -4.23
CA GLU A 85 -0.59 -22.44 -3.31
C GLU A 85 0.76 -21.71 -3.41
N ALA A 86 1.38 -21.70 -4.59
CA ALA A 86 2.71 -21.14 -4.76
C ALA A 86 2.71 -19.61 -4.57
N ARG A 87 1.68 -18.94 -5.09
CA ARG A 87 1.60 -17.48 -5.04
C ARG A 87 1.22 -16.96 -3.66
N THR A 88 0.44 -17.72 -2.88
CA THR A 88 0.18 -17.39 -1.48
C THR A 88 1.44 -17.46 -0.64
N ARG A 89 2.28 -18.47 -0.85
CA ARG A 89 3.58 -18.57 -0.17
C ARG A 89 4.47 -17.37 -0.50
N ALA A 90 4.50 -16.96 -1.75
CA ALA A 90 5.26 -15.79 -2.18
C ALA A 90 4.75 -14.50 -1.52
N LEU A 91 3.44 -14.33 -1.40
CA LEU A 91 2.85 -13.17 -0.74
C LEU A 91 3.18 -13.13 0.75
N ILE A 92 3.11 -14.27 1.44
CA ILE A 92 3.42 -14.36 2.87
C ILE A 92 4.90 -14.03 3.13
N SER A 93 5.78 -14.37 2.18
CA SER A 93 7.22 -14.11 2.29
C SER A 93 7.63 -12.69 1.86
N ALA A 94 6.70 -11.94 1.32
CA ALA A 94 6.99 -10.59 0.79
C ALA A 94 7.25 -9.54 1.87
#